data_9594fe95b6a1782e4c9c4fb24de61b8f
#
_entry.id   9594fe95b6a1782e4c9c4fb24de61b8f
#
_cell.length_a   1.000
_cell.length_b   1.000
_cell.length_c   1.000
_cell.angle_alpha   90.00
_cell.angle_beta   90.00
_cell.angle_gamma   90.00
#
_symmetry.space_group_name_H-M   'P 1'
#
loop_
_entity.id
_entity.type
_entity.pdbx_description
1 polymer ?
#
loop_
_entity_poly.entity_id
_entity_poly.type
_entity_poly.pdbx_seq_one_letter_code
_entity_poly.pdbx_strand_id
1 'polypeptide(L)'
;MAKPPDQHLSFEQYGQAAEALHVLSGILLFEFAHRDEAAAPRDQIARNFIARSDMMVRGILRLWEISDQADCWILHRALLDRLFHLYDLNQKDQFDVFNDWSFKMLYEAAGRLRSDPSQKGQIDGLVEELTQERKSRYHRLVKIPPDWRRPTAEDAAKGMGITFLYRYGYDYASRYVHPMANDGQDDFYTITGLEPRPDIPAADIVVLSNSILIASMILQEALNASSLLWMAVVYNAIDGVRNFLLSAAPEHHLPLAKVCKLFEEHVPMAKRRDPDPLAEQT
;
A
#
# COMPACT_ATOMS: atom_id res chain seq x y z
N MET A 1 19.77 30.22 -7.55
CA MET A 1 20.55 29.16 -8.20
C MET A 1 19.56 28.19 -8.81
N ALA A 2 19.54 28.05 -10.13
CA ALA A 2 18.70 27.08 -10.81
C ALA A 2 19.18 25.67 -10.46
N LYS A 3 18.24 24.81 -10.07
CA LYS A 3 18.49 23.39 -9.85
C LYS A 3 19.02 22.79 -11.17
N PRO A 4 20.13 22.01 -11.16
CA PRO A 4 20.57 21.38 -12.39
C PRO A 4 19.47 20.46 -12.92
N PRO A 5 19.35 20.28 -14.26
CA PRO A 5 18.32 19.46 -14.84
C PRO A 5 18.46 18.03 -14.39
N ASP A 6 17.39 17.52 -13.80
CA ASP A 6 16.95 16.14 -13.73
C ASP A 6 18.02 15.05 -13.53
N GLN A 7 18.61 14.97 -12.36
CA GLN A 7 19.19 13.71 -11.91
C GLN A 7 18.06 12.88 -11.26
N HIS A 8 17.34 12.13 -12.08
CA HIS A 8 16.51 11.05 -11.59
C HIS A 8 17.41 9.96 -10.99
N LEU A 9 16.96 9.34 -9.91
CA LEU A 9 17.60 8.15 -9.38
C LEU A 9 17.59 7.04 -10.45
N SER A 10 18.60 6.18 -10.43
CA SER A 10 18.58 4.97 -11.24
C SER A 10 17.50 4.00 -10.73
N PHE A 11 17.06 3.06 -11.59
CA PHE A 11 16.12 2.03 -11.19
C PHE A 11 16.64 1.23 -9.98
N GLU A 12 17.93 0.93 -9.94
CA GLU A 12 18.59 0.26 -8.82
C GLU A 12 18.44 1.07 -7.51
N GLN A 13 18.60 2.39 -7.57
CA GLN A 13 18.45 3.25 -6.41
C GLN A 13 16.99 3.30 -5.91
N TYR A 14 16.01 3.28 -6.82
CA TYR A 14 14.60 3.11 -6.44
C TYR A 14 14.37 1.75 -5.77
N GLY A 15 14.97 0.68 -6.30
CA GLY A 15 14.95 -0.64 -5.69
C GLY A 15 15.49 -0.64 -4.27
N GLN A 16 16.62 0.04 -4.03
CA GLN A 16 17.21 0.18 -2.70
C GLN A 16 16.28 0.94 -1.72
N ALA A 17 15.65 2.02 -2.21
CA ALA A 17 14.68 2.77 -1.39
C ALA A 17 13.45 1.92 -1.02
N ALA A 18 12.93 1.19 -1.97
CA ALA A 18 11.78 0.31 -1.75
C ALA A 18 12.13 -0.86 -0.82
N GLU A 19 13.34 -1.42 -0.92
CA GLU A 19 13.80 -2.49 -0.02
C GLU A 19 13.94 -1.98 1.41
N ALA A 20 14.49 -0.78 1.61
CA ALA A 20 14.55 -0.17 2.94
C ALA A 20 13.16 0.01 3.55
N LEU A 21 12.18 0.45 2.74
CA LEU A 21 10.78 0.59 3.16
C LEU A 21 10.14 -0.77 3.46
N HIS A 22 10.46 -1.80 2.65
CA HIS A 22 10.01 -3.17 2.87
C HIS A 22 10.50 -3.75 4.20
N VAL A 23 11.79 -3.61 4.49
CA VAL A 23 12.36 -4.06 5.77
C VAL A 23 11.68 -3.34 6.94
N LEU A 24 11.48 -2.03 6.82
CA LEU A 24 10.79 -1.24 7.85
C LEU A 24 9.34 -1.68 8.03
N SER A 25 8.62 -1.92 6.94
CA SER A 25 7.26 -2.47 6.96
C SER A 25 7.23 -3.84 7.63
N GLY A 26 8.19 -4.71 7.30
CA GLY A 26 8.34 -6.03 7.91
C GLY A 26 8.53 -5.97 9.43
N ILE A 27 9.36 -5.07 9.91
CA ILE A 27 9.57 -4.82 11.35
C ILE A 27 8.26 -4.46 12.04
N LEU A 28 7.51 -3.51 11.47
CA LEU A 28 6.25 -3.07 12.06
C LEU A 28 5.18 -4.16 12.02
N LEU A 29 5.09 -4.90 10.91
CA LEU A 29 4.16 -6.02 10.79
C LEU A 29 4.47 -7.14 11.78
N PHE A 30 5.75 -7.39 12.04
CA PHE A 30 6.18 -8.33 13.06
C PHE A 30 5.75 -7.88 14.47
N GLU A 31 5.89 -6.60 14.79
CA GLU A 31 5.40 -6.03 16.06
C GLU A 31 3.88 -6.20 16.21
N PHE A 32 3.10 -5.93 15.16
CA PHE A 32 1.66 -6.18 15.19
C PHE A 32 1.31 -7.66 15.39
N ALA A 33 2.11 -8.57 14.82
CA ALA A 33 1.88 -10.01 14.95
C ALA A 33 2.16 -10.55 16.37
N HIS A 34 3.02 -9.86 17.14
CA HIS A 34 3.33 -10.24 18.53
C HIS A 34 2.42 -9.61 19.56
N ARG A 35 1.56 -8.68 19.13
CA ARG A 35 0.51 -8.13 19.96
C ARG A 35 -0.72 -9.02 19.86
N ASP A 36 -1.42 -9.12 20.98
CA ASP A 36 -2.52 -10.03 21.26
C ASP A 36 -3.52 -10.19 20.10
N GLU A 37 -4.09 -11.40 19.95
CA GLU A 37 -5.10 -11.74 18.94
C GLU A 37 -6.34 -10.83 18.97
N ALA A 38 -6.56 -10.11 20.06
CA ALA A 38 -7.63 -9.14 20.27
C ALA A 38 -7.24 -7.71 19.84
N ALA A 39 -6.31 -7.54 18.87
CA ALA A 39 -5.92 -6.22 18.40
C ALA A 39 -7.15 -5.37 18.03
N ALA A 40 -7.17 -4.12 18.53
CA ALA A 40 -8.23 -3.17 18.22
C ALA A 40 -8.41 -3.02 16.69
N PRO A 41 -9.63 -2.76 16.19
CA PRO A 41 -9.86 -2.55 14.75
C PRO A 41 -8.90 -1.57 14.11
N ARG A 42 -8.49 -0.53 14.84
CA ARG A 42 -7.49 0.45 14.44
C ARG A 42 -6.15 -0.20 14.09
N ASP A 43 -5.59 -1.03 14.98
CA ASP A 43 -4.32 -1.71 14.75
C ASP A 43 -4.42 -2.74 13.61
N GLN A 44 -5.55 -3.45 13.51
CA GLN A 44 -5.80 -4.38 12.41
C GLN A 44 -5.83 -3.66 11.05
N ILE A 45 -6.51 -2.52 10.97
CA ILE A 45 -6.60 -1.71 9.76
C ILE A 45 -5.23 -1.14 9.42
N ALA A 46 -4.50 -0.56 10.39
CA ALA A 46 -3.17 -0.01 10.18
C ALA A 46 -2.20 -1.05 9.60
N ARG A 47 -2.10 -2.24 10.22
CA ARG A 47 -1.25 -3.33 9.71
C ARG A 47 -1.62 -3.77 8.30
N ASN A 48 -2.92 -3.88 8.00
CA ASN A 48 -3.40 -4.32 6.69
C ASN A 48 -3.06 -3.29 5.60
N PHE A 49 -3.14 -1.99 5.93
CA PHE A 49 -2.72 -0.91 5.02
C PHE A 49 -1.22 -0.94 4.78
N ILE A 50 -0.39 -1.14 5.82
CA ILE A 50 1.07 -1.30 5.67
C ILE A 50 1.37 -2.49 4.74
N ALA A 51 0.87 -3.68 5.08
CA ALA A 51 1.15 -4.90 4.34
C ALA A 51 0.76 -4.78 2.86
N ARG A 52 -0.43 -4.25 2.58
CA ARG A 52 -0.90 -4.11 1.20
C ARG A 52 -0.10 -3.06 0.43
N SER A 53 0.27 -1.95 1.06
CA SER A 53 1.04 -0.88 0.42
C SER A 53 2.44 -1.34 0.06
N ASP A 54 3.09 -2.09 0.93
CA ASP A 54 4.38 -2.73 0.67
C ASP A 54 4.33 -3.64 -0.56
N MET A 55 3.36 -4.55 -0.59
CA MET A 55 3.17 -5.45 -1.73
C MET A 55 2.88 -4.71 -3.05
N MET A 56 2.22 -3.55 -2.99
CA MET A 56 1.95 -2.74 -4.18
C MET A 56 3.20 -2.04 -4.70
N VAL A 57 4.06 -1.50 -3.83
CA VAL A 57 5.35 -0.92 -4.25
C VAL A 57 6.21 -1.98 -4.93
N ARG A 58 6.29 -3.18 -4.37
CA ARG A 58 7.01 -4.31 -4.98
C ARG A 58 6.40 -4.72 -6.32
N GLY A 59 5.08 -4.68 -6.44
CA GLY A 59 4.36 -4.91 -7.69
C GLY A 59 4.75 -3.87 -8.75
N ILE A 60 4.76 -2.59 -8.40
CA ILE A 60 5.15 -1.50 -9.30
C ILE A 60 6.58 -1.68 -9.82
N LEU A 61 7.54 -2.02 -8.95
CA LEU A 61 8.92 -2.27 -9.39
C LEU A 61 9.01 -3.42 -10.40
N ARG A 62 8.30 -4.53 -10.16
CA ARG A 62 8.29 -5.67 -11.08
C ARG A 62 7.62 -5.36 -12.41
N LEU A 63 6.52 -4.63 -12.41
CA LEU A 63 5.85 -4.16 -13.62
C LEU A 63 6.76 -3.22 -14.42
N TRP A 64 7.48 -2.35 -13.72
CA TRP A 64 8.47 -1.49 -14.35
C TRP A 64 9.60 -2.27 -15.05
N GLU A 65 10.11 -3.35 -14.44
CA GLU A 65 11.15 -4.22 -15.04
C GLU A 65 10.70 -4.83 -16.37
N ILE A 66 9.42 -5.19 -16.48
CA ILE A 66 8.83 -5.71 -17.73
C ILE A 66 8.27 -4.62 -18.63
N SER A 67 8.49 -3.36 -18.25
CA SER A 67 8.06 -2.18 -18.99
C SER A 67 6.53 -1.97 -19.07
N ASP A 68 5.78 -2.52 -18.13
CA ASP A 68 4.35 -2.29 -18.00
C ASP A 68 4.08 -1.04 -17.16
N GLN A 69 4.11 0.11 -17.82
CA GLN A 69 3.97 1.40 -17.16
C GLN A 69 2.50 1.72 -16.83
N ALA A 70 1.57 1.25 -17.63
CA ALA A 70 0.15 1.47 -17.41
C ALA A 70 -0.30 0.87 -16.08
N ASP A 71 0.05 -0.39 -15.83
CA ASP A 71 -0.28 -1.07 -14.59
C ASP A 71 0.49 -0.48 -13.37
N CYS A 72 1.69 0.10 -13.58
CA CYS A 72 2.36 0.88 -12.53
C CYS A 72 1.49 2.04 -12.07
N TRP A 73 0.87 2.79 -12.98
CA TRP A 73 -0.01 3.90 -12.65
C TRP A 73 -1.33 3.46 -11.99
N ILE A 74 -1.88 2.31 -12.38
CA ILE A 74 -3.04 1.71 -11.73
C ILE A 74 -2.75 1.41 -10.27
N LEU A 75 -1.61 0.76 -9.99
CA LEU A 75 -1.20 0.48 -8.61
C LEU A 75 -0.85 1.75 -7.83
N HIS A 76 -0.22 2.73 -8.47
CA HIS A 76 0.06 4.04 -7.89
C HIS A 76 -1.21 4.75 -7.42
N ARG A 77 -2.25 4.79 -8.27
CA ARG A 77 -3.55 5.34 -7.89
C ARG A 77 -4.16 4.61 -6.69
N ALA A 78 -4.05 3.29 -6.69
CA ALA A 78 -4.56 2.50 -5.57
C ALA A 78 -3.77 2.71 -4.26
N LEU A 79 -2.49 3.12 -4.32
CA LEU A 79 -1.74 3.59 -3.16
C LEU A 79 -2.28 4.93 -2.65
N LEU A 80 -2.53 5.89 -3.54
CA LEU A 80 -3.13 7.17 -3.17
C LEU A 80 -4.51 7.00 -2.53
N ASP A 81 -5.36 6.14 -3.07
CA ASP A 81 -6.65 5.81 -2.45
C ASP A 81 -6.47 5.32 -1.00
N ARG A 82 -5.46 4.49 -0.73
CA ARG A 82 -5.17 4.00 0.64
C ARG A 82 -4.69 5.10 1.55
N LEU A 83 -3.80 5.94 1.07
CA LEU A 83 -3.31 7.10 1.83
C LEU A 83 -4.47 8.00 2.25
N PHE A 84 -5.34 8.37 1.30
CA PHE A 84 -6.47 9.23 1.56
C PHE A 84 -7.47 8.62 2.54
N HIS A 85 -7.74 7.31 2.42
CA HIS A 85 -8.60 6.61 3.37
C HIS A 85 -8.00 6.60 4.78
N LEU A 86 -6.72 6.24 4.91
CA LEU A 86 -6.09 6.14 6.21
C LEU A 86 -6.00 7.49 6.91
N TYR A 87 -5.66 8.54 6.14
CA TYR A 87 -5.68 9.91 6.64
C TYR A 87 -7.08 10.31 7.15
N ASP A 88 -8.13 10.08 6.36
CA ASP A 88 -9.51 10.42 6.75
C ASP A 88 -9.96 9.65 8.01
N LEU A 89 -9.64 8.36 8.09
CA LEU A 89 -9.91 7.54 9.27
C LEU A 89 -9.21 8.08 10.52
N ASN A 90 -7.95 8.52 10.38
CA ASN A 90 -7.20 9.16 11.46
C ASN A 90 -7.82 10.46 11.91
N GLN A 91 -8.15 11.35 10.96
CA GLN A 91 -8.72 12.66 11.29
C GLN A 91 -10.07 12.58 11.97
N LYS A 92 -10.90 11.60 11.62
CA LYS A 92 -12.27 11.44 12.10
C LYS A 92 -12.41 10.40 13.21
N ASP A 93 -11.35 9.68 13.53
CA ASP A 93 -11.38 8.53 14.47
C ASP A 93 -12.48 7.50 14.12
N GLN A 94 -12.59 7.13 12.85
CA GLN A 94 -13.69 6.29 12.33
C GLN A 94 -13.28 4.84 12.06
N PHE A 95 -12.27 4.31 12.71
CA PHE A 95 -11.76 2.94 12.48
C PHE A 95 -12.82 1.87 12.78
N ASP A 96 -13.56 1.99 13.87
CA ASP A 96 -14.61 1.03 14.22
C ASP A 96 -15.78 1.07 13.22
N VAL A 97 -16.21 2.27 12.83
CA VAL A 97 -17.28 2.46 11.84
C VAL A 97 -16.87 1.89 10.49
N PHE A 98 -15.63 2.13 10.08
CA PHE A 98 -15.08 1.57 8.84
C PHE A 98 -14.96 0.03 8.89
N ASN A 99 -14.55 -0.53 10.03
CA ASN A 99 -14.51 -1.98 10.24
C ASN A 99 -15.90 -2.61 10.12
N ASP A 100 -16.92 -2.00 10.70
CA ASP A 100 -18.29 -2.47 10.59
C ASP A 100 -18.85 -2.31 9.18
N TRP A 101 -18.55 -1.21 8.50
CA TRP A 101 -18.92 -1.00 7.10
C TRP A 101 -18.25 -2.05 6.19
N SER A 102 -16.94 -2.25 6.35
CA SER A 102 -16.18 -3.23 5.57
C SER A 102 -16.71 -4.65 5.77
N PHE A 103 -16.97 -5.03 7.03
CA PHE A 103 -17.57 -6.32 7.35
C PHE A 103 -18.92 -6.50 6.64
N LYS A 104 -19.81 -5.50 6.73
CA LYS A 104 -21.12 -5.55 6.07
C LYS A 104 -21.01 -5.73 4.57
N MET A 105 -20.14 -4.95 3.91
CA MET A 105 -19.93 -5.02 2.46
C MET A 105 -19.40 -6.38 2.02
N LEU A 106 -18.43 -6.93 2.74
CA LEU A 106 -17.86 -8.26 2.45
C LEU A 106 -18.89 -9.37 2.70
N TYR A 107 -19.68 -9.28 3.76
CA TYR A 107 -20.71 -10.24 4.07
C TYR A 107 -21.78 -10.29 2.97
N GLU A 108 -22.23 -9.12 2.48
CA GLU A 108 -23.20 -9.02 1.40
C GLU A 108 -22.63 -9.53 0.07
N ALA A 109 -21.37 -9.22 -0.25
CA ALA A 109 -20.70 -9.75 -1.43
C ALA A 109 -20.60 -11.28 -1.39
N ALA A 110 -20.20 -11.84 -0.25
CA ALA A 110 -20.17 -13.28 -0.03
C ALA A 110 -21.57 -13.92 -0.14
N GLY A 111 -22.60 -13.23 0.36
CA GLY A 111 -24.00 -13.67 0.23
C GLY A 111 -24.48 -13.75 -1.21
N ARG A 112 -24.10 -12.75 -2.04
CA ARG A 112 -24.44 -12.76 -3.49
C ARG A 112 -23.78 -13.94 -4.20
N LEU A 113 -22.51 -14.22 -3.93
CA LEU A 113 -21.79 -15.36 -4.50
C LEU A 113 -22.44 -16.69 -4.10
N ARG A 114 -22.80 -16.87 -2.83
CA ARG A 114 -23.45 -18.10 -2.34
C ARG A 114 -24.86 -18.31 -2.89
N SER A 115 -25.57 -17.25 -3.21
CA SER A 115 -26.93 -17.32 -3.76
C SER A 115 -26.95 -17.61 -5.27
N ASP A 116 -25.81 -17.57 -5.94
CA ASP A 116 -25.70 -17.86 -7.37
C ASP A 116 -25.75 -19.38 -7.61
N PRO A 117 -26.80 -19.89 -8.25
CA PRO A 117 -26.95 -21.33 -8.51
C PRO A 117 -25.83 -21.92 -9.38
N SER A 118 -25.21 -21.08 -10.25
CA SER A 118 -24.14 -21.50 -11.16
C SER A 118 -22.85 -21.81 -10.42
N GLN A 119 -22.68 -21.29 -9.20
CA GLN A 119 -21.48 -21.40 -8.38
C GLN A 119 -21.60 -22.44 -7.25
N LYS A 120 -22.72 -23.16 -7.18
CA LYS A 120 -22.99 -24.13 -6.11
C LYS A 120 -21.93 -25.22 -6.10
N GLY A 121 -21.17 -25.32 -5.01
CA GLY A 121 -20.08 -26.31 -4.81
C GLY A 121 -18.69 -25.85 -5.30
N GLN A 122 -18.57 -24.72 -6.00
CA GLN A 122 -17.29 -24.16 -6.43
C GLN A 122 -16.75 -23.11 -5.45
N ILE A 123 -17.59 -22.59 -4.56
CA ILE A 123 -17.28 -21.46 -3.67
C ILE A 123 -16.83 -21.94 -2.30
N ASP A 124 -16.99 -23.22 -1.99
CA ASP A 124 -16.56 -23.78 -0.72
C ASP A 124 -15.04 -23.59 -0.56
N GLY A 125 -14.64 -22.84 0.46
CA GLY A 125 -13.25 -22.43 0.71
C GLY A 125 -12.84 -21.06 0.13
N LEU A 126 -13.58 -20.47 -0.81
CA LEU A 126 -13.30 -19.12 -1.35
C LEU A 126 -13.99 -18.01 -0.55
N VAL A 127 -15.03 -18.36 0.19
CA VAL A 127 -15.83 -17.40 0.96
C VAL A 127 -15.83 -17.82 2.41
N GLU A 128 -15.54 -16.88 3.29
CA GLU A 128 -15.52 -17.12 4.73
C GLU A 128 -16.81 -17.77 5.24
N GLU A 129 -16.66 -18.69 6.18
CA GLU A 129 -17.75 -19.47 6.76
C GLU A 129 -18.81 -18.57 7.44
N LEU A 130 -20.08 -18.90 7.28
CA LEU A 130 -21.20 -18.19 7.90
C LEU A 130 -21.43 -18.65 9.35
N THR A 131 -20.53 -18.29 10.24
CA THR A 131 -20.72 -18.56 11.67
C THR A 131 -21.93 -17.81 12.22
N GLN A 132 -22.49 -18.31 13.34
CA GLN A 132 -23.61 -17.67 14.01
C GLN A 132 -23.27 -16.26 14.51
N GLU A 133 -22.04 -16.05 14.92
CA GLU A 133 -21.52 -14.74 15.34
C GLU A 133 -21.53 -13.75 14.18
N ARG A 134 -21.03 -14.13 13.00
CA ARG A 134 -21.04 -13.30 11.78
C ARG A 134 -22.44 -12.93 11.35
N LYS A 135 -23.37 -13.91 11.41
CA LYS A 135 -24.81 -13.66 11.13
C LYS A 135 -25.40 -12.65 12.09
N SER A 136 -25.14 -12.80 13.38
CA SER A 136 -25.61 -11.90 14.43
C SER A 136 -25.06 -10.48 14.26
N ARG A 137 -23.73 -10.35 13.95
CA ARG A 137 -23.10 -9.07 13.64
C ARG A 137 -23.76 -8.41 12.43
N TYR A 138 -23.96 -9.17 11.33
CA TYR A 138 -24.62 -8.66 10.13
C TYR A 138 -26.04 -8.14 10.42
N HIS A 139 -26.87 -8.92 11.12
CA HIS A 139 -28.22 -8.51 11.46
C HIS A 139 -28.28 -7.24 12.31
N ARG A 140 -27.31 -7.05 13.21
CA ARG A 140 -27.16 -5.80 13.96
C ARG A 140 -26.87 -4.62 13.03
N LEU A 141 -25.90 -4.80 12.11
CA LEU A 141 -25.48 -3.75 11.16
C LEU A 141 -26.49 -3.43 10.07
N VAL A 142 -27.43 -4.34 9.79
CA VAL A 142 -28.59 -4.04 8.93
C VAL A 142 -29.59 -3.15 9.65
N LYS A 143 -29.81 -3.36 10.96
CA LYS A 143 -30.72 -2.54 11.76
C LYS A 143 -30.19 -1.13 12.04
N ILE A 144 -28.86 -1.04 12.27
CA ILE A 144 -28.15 0.22 12.53
C ILE A 144 -26.96 0.24 11.55
N PRO A 145 -27.17 0.76 10.31
CA PRO A 145 -26.11 0.80 9.32
C PRO A 145 -24.95 1.72 9.76
N PRO A 146 -23.70 1.29 9.57
CA PRO A 146 -22.55 2.14 9.83
C PRO A 146 -22.57 3.34 8.87
N ASP A 147 -22.45 4.56 9.40
CA ASP A 147 -22.40 5.81 8.63
C ASP A 147 -20.95 6.15 8.28
N TRP A 148 -20.33 5.28 7.51
CA TRP A 148 -19.03 5.56 6.90
C TRP A 148 -19.19 5.81 5.40
N ARG A 149 -18.53 6.84 4.94
CA ARG A 149 -18.48 7.21 3.51
C ARG A 149 -17.04 7.33 3.06
N ARG A 150 -16.79 6.82 1.87
CA ARG A 150 -15.49 6.98 1.23
C ARG A 150 -15.15 8.47 1.14
N PRO A 151 -13.96 8.90 1.63
CA PRO A 151 -13.53 10.28 1.46
C PRO A 151 -13.37 10.61 -0.03
N THR A 152 -13.59 11.87 -0.41
CA THR A 152 -13.19 12.31 -1.74
C THR A 152 -11.68 12.46 -1.77
N ALA A 153 -11.05 12.00 -2.86
CA ALA A 153 -9.61 12.09 -3.02
C ALA A 153 -9.11 13.54 -2.98
N GLU A 154 -9.89 14.46 -3.55
CA GLU A 154 -9.56 15.89 -3.58
C GLU A 154 -9.55 16.52 -2.17
N ASP A 155 -10.57 16.25 -1.36
CA ASP A 155 -10.66 16.81 0.00
C ASP A 155 -9.57 16.25 0.91
N ALA A 156 -9.29 14.93 0.82
CA ALA A 156 -8.20 14.32 1.55
C ALA A 156 -6.85 14.92 1.16
N ALA A 157 -6.58 15.08 -0.13
CA ALA A 157 -5.35 15.69 -0.63
C ALA A 157 -5.19 17.16 -0.19
N LYS A 158 -6.28 17.94 -0.15
CA LYS A 158 -6.30 19.29 0.40
C LYS A 158 -5.98 19.30 1.89
N GLY A 159 -6.62 18.42 2.65
CA GLY A 159 -6.37 18.29 4.09
C GLY A 159 -4.94 17.92 4.44
N MET A 160 -4.31 17.10 3.62
CA MET A 160 -2.89 16.70 3.75
C MET A 160 -1.90 17.74 3.18
N GLY A 161 -2.35 18.77 2.47
CA GLY A 161 -1.47 19.72 1.77
C GLY A 161 -0.75 19.16 0.55
N ILE A 162 -1.23 18.04 -0.02
CA ILE A 162 -0.60 17.33 -1.16
C ILE A 162 -1.44 17.40 -2.44
N THR A 163 -2.10 18.50 -2.69
CA THR A 163 -2.93 18.73 -3.90
C THR A 163 -2.18 18.46 -5.20
N PHE A 164 -0.84 18.60 -5.19
CA PHE A 164 -0.01 18.25 -6.34
C PHE A 164 -0.11 16.75 -6.66
N LEU A 165 0.00 15.87 -5.65
CA LEU A 165 -0.12 14.41 -5.84
C LEU A 165 -1.53 14.01 -6.30
N TYR A 166 -2.56 14.76 -5.91
CA TYR A 166 -3.90 14.56 -6.45
C TYR A 166 -3.94 14.85 -7.96
N ARG A 167 -3.51 16.02 -8.39
CA ARG A 167 -3.60 16.43 -9.80
C ARG A 167 -2.70 15.63 -10.73
N TYR A 168 -1.46 15.40 -10.35
CA TYR A 168 -0.44 14.77 -11.20
C TYR A 168 -0.22 13.28 -10.90
N GLY A 169 -0.79 12.75 -9.83
CA GLY A 169 -0.77 11.34 -9.50
C GLY A 169 -2.12 10.69 -9.69
N TYR A 170 -3.13 11.15 -8.95
CA TYR A 170 -4.45 10.51 -8.93
C TYR A 170 -5.24 10.73 -10.23
N ASP A 171 -5.37 11.98 -10.69
CA ASP A 171 -6.11 12.29 -11.92
C ASP A 171 -5.39 11.73 -13.15
N TYR A 172 -4.07 11.89 -13.21
CA TYR A 172 -3.27 11.32 -14.30
C TYR A 172 -3.40 9.80 -14.36
N ALA A 173 -3.28 9.12 -13.23
CA ALA A 173 -3.40 7.66 -13.16
C ALA A 173 -4.84 7.16 -13.44
N SER A 174 -5.85 8.02 -13.26
CA SER A 174 -7.24 7.64 -13.50
C SER A 174 -7.51 7.29 -14.97
N ARG A 175 -6.74 7.84 -15.90
CA ARG A 175 -6.84 7.51 -17.33
C ARG A 175 -6.51 6.05 -17.64
N TYR A 176 -5.66 5.41 -16.82
CA TYR A 176 -5.29 3.99 -16.98
C TYR A 176 -6.30 3.04 -16.32
N VAL A 177 -7.17 3.55 -15.45
CA VAL A 177 -8.21 2.76 -14.78
C VAL A 177 -9.53 2.78 -15.58
N HIS A 178 -9.78 3.87 -16.31
CA HIS A 178 -10.98 4.06 -17.10
C HIS A 178 -10.63 3.94 -18.58
N PRO A 179 -11.26 3.01 -19.32
CA PRO A 179 -10.99 2.85 -20.76
C PRO A 179 -11.16 4.17 -21.51
N MET A 180 -10.12 4.55 -22.24
CA MET A 180 -10.09 5.71 -23.12
C MET A 180 -9.92 5.27 -24.57
N ALA A 181 -10.20 6.14 -25.53
CA ALA A 181 -10.15 5.78 -26.95
C ALA A 181 -8.73 5.35 -27.44
N ASN A 182 -7.68 5.82 -26.76
CA ASN A 182 -6.29 5.47 -27.03
C ASN A 182 -5.68 4.51 -25.99
N ASP A 183 -6.51 3.91 -25.15
CA ASP A 183 -6.08 2.91 -24.18
C ASP A 183 -5.52 1.68 -24.91
N GLY A 184 -4.35 1.20 -24.45
CA GLY A 184 -3.64 0.09 -25.10
C GLY A 184 -2.92 0.43 -26.41
N GLN A 185 -2.79 1.69 -26.80
CA GLN A 185 -2.10 2.06 -28.04
C GLN A 185 -0.61 1.68 -27.96
N ASP A 186 0.03 1.92 -26.85
CA ASP A 186 1.45 1.56 -26.63
C ASP A 186 1.63 0.03 -26.59
N ASP A 187 0.66 -0.69 -26.01
CA ASP A 187 0.63 -2.15 -26.00
C ASP A 187 0.48 -2.71 -27.40
N PHE A 188 -0.37 -2.10 -28.22
CA PHE A 188 -0.54 -2.48 -29.63
C PHE A 188 0.81 -2.41 -30.37
N TYR A 189 1.56 -1.31 -30.26
CA TYR A 189 2.87 -1.18 -30.91
C TYR A 189 3.89 -2.15 -30.31
N THR A 190 3.85 -2.36 -29.01
CA THR A 190 4.72 -3.34 -28.35
C THR A 190 4.48 -4.77 -28.84
N ILE A 191 3.20 -5.17 -28.95
CA ILE A 191 2.82 -6.53 -29.37
C ILE A 191 3.09 -6.75 -30.86
N THR A 192 2.81 -5.75 -31.69
CA THR A 192 2.93 -5.89 -33.15
C THR A 192 4.33 -5.61 -33.68
N GLY A 193 5.16 -4.89 -32.92
CA GLY A 193 6.49 -4.45 -33.39
C GLY A 193 6.45 -3.48 -34.57
N LEU A 194 5.30 -2.84 -34.83
CA LEU A 194 5.13 -1.98 -36.03
C LEU A 194 5.83 -0.63 -35.91
N GLU A 195 6.01 -0.12 -34.70
CA GLU A 195 6.77 1.10 -34.44
C GLU A 195 7.78 0.86 -33.32
N PRO A 196 8.94 1.55 -33.36
CA PRO A 196 9.85 1.50 -32.24
C PRO A 196 9.16 2.12 -31.02
N ARG A 197 9.29 1.45 -29.88
CA ARG A 197 8.77 1.96 -28.61
C ARG A 197 9.39 3.34 -28.36
N PRO A 198 8.61 4.39 -28.15
CA PRO A 198 9.17 5.69 -27.79
C PRO A 198 9.94 5.57 -26.47
N ASP A 199 11.00 6.36 -26.34
CA ASP A 199 11.70 6.48 -25.07
C ASP A 199 10.70 6.76 -23.95
N ILE A 200 10.88 6.10 -22.80
CA ILE A 200 10.01 6.29 -21.64
C ILE A 200 10.03 7.78 -21.26
N PRO A 201 8.89 8.48 -21.29
CA PRO A 201 8.87 9.87 -20.88
C PRO A 201 9.39 10.04 -19.46
N ALA A 202 10.20 11.06 -19.21
CA ALA A 202 10.70 11.35 -17.87
C ALA A 202 9.58 11.47 -16.82
N ALA A 203 8.38 11.89 -17.25
CA ALA A 203 7.18 11.92 -16.42
C ALA A 203 6.76 10.55 -15.88
N ASP A 204 7.02 9.48 -16.61
CA ASP A 204 6.59 8.14 -16.21
C ASP A 204 7.51 7.53 -15.14
N ILE A 205 8.80 7.85 -15.14
CA ILE A 205 9.73 7.41 -14.09
C ILE A 205 9.37 7.97 -12.72
N VAL A 206 8.65 9.08 -12.66
CA VAL A 206 8.16 9.72 -11.44
C VAL A 206 7.20 8.80 -10.68
N VAL A 207 6.56 7.83 -11.34
CA VAL A 207 5.69 6.84 -10.68
C VAL A 207 6.44 6.04 -9.62
N LEU A 208 7.71 5.69 -9.85
CA LEU A 208 8.53 4.94 -8.89
C LEU A 208 8.78 5.76 -7.63
N SER A 209 9.32 6.97 -7.81
CA SER A 209 9.59 7.90 -6.71
C SER A 209 8.34 8.19 -5.90
N ASN A 210 7.26 8.59 -6.58
CA ASN A 210 6.01 8.96 -5.92
C ASN A 210 5.36 7.77 -5.21
N SER A 211 5.43 6.56 -5.77
CA SER A 211 4.85 5.37 -5.12
C SER A 211 5.56 5.01 -3.83
N ILE A 212 6.90 5.09 -3.80
CA ILE A 212 7.69 4.86 -2.59
C ILE A 212 7.40 5.96 -1.56
N LEU A 213 7.32 7.22 -2.00
CA LEU A 213 6.97 8.34 -1.14
C LEU A 213 5.57 8.17 -0.51
N ILE A 214 4.56 7.82 -1.31
CA ILE A 214 3.19 7.59 -0.83
C ILE A 214 3.15 6.42 0.15
N ALA A 215 3.84 5.32 -0.14
CA ALA A 215 3.92 4.19 0.79
C ALA A 215 4.59 4.59 2.12
N SER A 216 5.61 5.44 2.08
CA SER A 216 6.21 6.01 3.29
C SER A 216 5.23 6.88 4.09
N MET A 217 4.35 7.61 3.40
CA MET A 217 3.29 8.39 4.05
C MET A 217 2.21 7.49 4.66
N ILE A 218 1.82 6.40 3.97
CA ILE A 218 0.90 5.40 4.53
C ILE A 218 1.49 4.77 5.79
N LEU A 219 2.78 4.46 5.78
CA LEU A 219 3.48 3.91 6.93
C LEU A 219 3.43 4.89 8.11
N GLN A 220 3.67 6.17 7.87
CA GLN A 220 3.57 7.22 8.87
C GLN A 220 2.15 7.38 9.41
N GLU A 221 1.14 7.43 8.55
CA GLU A 221 -0.26 7.54 8.98
C GLU A 221 -0.71 6.30 9.77
N ALA A 222 -0.26 5.11 9.37
CA ALA A 222 -0.52 3.88 10.11
C ALA A 222 0.12 3.88 11.50
N LEU A 223 1.32 4.43 11.64
CA LEU A 223 1.97 4.62 12.94
C LEU A 223 1.23 5.62 13.80
N ASN A 224 0.80 6.75 13.23
CA ASN A 224 -0.01 7.75 13.94
C ASN A 224 -1.31 7.14 14.47
N ALA A 225 -1.92 6.23 13.72
CA ALA A 225 -3.13 5.53 14.11
C ALA A 225 -2.90 4.44 15.15
N SER A 226 -1.72 3.83 15.16
CA SER A 226 -1.44 2.61 15.91
C SER A 226 -1.09 2.89 17.37
N SER A 227 -1.15 1.83 18.19
CA SER A 227 -0.66 1.81 19.55
C SER A 227 0.84 1.44 19.65
N LEU A 228 1.59 1.47 18.56
CA LEU A 228 3.02 1.13 18.54
C LEU A 228 3.87 2.19 19.24
N LEU A 229 4.85 1.75 20.05
CA LEU A 229 5.64 2.65 20.91
C LEU A 229 6.91 3.22 20.25
N TRP A 230 7.27 2.78 19.07
CA TRP A 230 8.58 3.04 18.42
C TRP A 230 8.58 4.20 17.45
N MET A 231 7.63 5.09 17.58
CA MET A 231 7.37 6.12 16.57
C MET A 231 8.62 6.92 16.19
N ALA A 232 9.41 7.39 17.15
CA ALA A 232 10.56 8.26 16.84
C ALA A 232 11.63 7.58 15.98
N VAL A 233 11.94 6.31 16.25
CA VAL A 233 12.94 5.54 15.49
C VAL A 233 12.46 5.29 14.07
N VAL A 234 11.19 4.92 13.92
CA VAL A 234 10.59 4.62 12.63
C VAL A 234 10.44 5.88 11.79
N TYR A 235 10.07 7.01 12.38
CA TYR A 235 10.01 8.30 11.67
C TYR A 235 11.38 8.72 11.13
N ASN A 236 12.46 8.57 11.92
CA ASN A 236 13.80 8.84 11.42
C ASN A 236 14.19 7.96 10.23
N ALA A 237 13.76 6.69 10.23
CA ALA A 237 14.01 5.79 9.12
C ALA A 237 13.17 6.16 7.88
N ILE A 238 11.90 6.51 8.05
CA ILE A 238 11.03 7.01 6.98
C ILE A 238 11.61 8.29 6.36
N ASP A 239 12.06 9.23 7.19
CA ASP A 239 12.67 10.47 6.72
C ASP A 239 13.99 10.20 5.99
N GLY A 240 14.75 9.19 6.41
CA GLY A 240 15.91 8.70 5.68
C GLY A 240 15.58 8.27 4.26
N VAL A 241 14.50 7.48 4.07
CA VAL A 241 14.01 7.06 2.74
C VAL A 241 13.58 8.27 1.90
N ARG A 242 12.82 9.18 2.48
CA ARG A 242 12.33 10.40 1.79
C ARG A 242 13.48 11.31 1.36
N ASN A 243 14.44 11.53 2.24
CA ASN A 243 15.59 12.36 1.93
C ASN A 243 16.43 11.79 0.80
N PHE A 244 16.59 10.48 0.75
CA PHE A 244 17.26 9.82 -0.37
C PHE A 244 16.50 10.02 -1.69
N LEU A 245 15.19 9.83 -1.71
CA LEU A 245 14.37 10.03 -2.91
C LEU A 245 14.41 11.48 -3.42
N LEU A 246 14.54 12.46 -2.51
CA LEU A 246 14.47 13.88 -2.83
C LEU A 246 15.83 14.50 -3.15
N SER A 247 16.92 13.96 -2.60
CA SER A 247 18.23 14.60 -2.69
C SER A 247 19.00 14.21 -3.96
N ALA A 248 18.71 13.05 -4.53
CA ALA A 248 19.48 12.45 -5.63
C ALA A 248 21.01 12.43 -5.37
N ALA A 249 21.43 12.67 -4.11
CA ALA A 249 22.82 12.75 -3.77
C ALA A 249 23.38 11.34 -3.51
N PRO A 250 24.41 10.90 -4.24
CA PRO A 250 25.02 9.58 -4.09
C PRO A 250 25.64 9.35 -2.69
N GLU A 251 25.82 10.41 -1.93
CA GLU A 251 26.41 10.38 -0.59
C GLU A 251 25.41 10.01 0.53
N HIS A 252 24.12 10.13 0.26
CA HIS A 252 23.09 9.66 1.16
C HIS A 252 22.90 8.16 0.94
N HIS A 253 23.90 7.39 1.37
CA HIS A 253 23.73 5.95 1.48
C HIS A 253 22.49 5.66 2.28
N LEU A 254 21.49 5.20 1.59
CA LEU A 254 20.36 4.75 2.29
C LEU A 254 20.69 3.61 3.09
N PRO A 255 20.14 3.75 4.01
CA PRO A 255 20.21 3.14 5.28
C PRO A 255 19.44 1.83 5.37
N LEU A 256 19.38 0.98 4.33
CA LEU A 256 19.05 -0.41 4.62
C LEU A 256 19.95 -0.89 5.78
N ALA A 257 21.25 -0.61 5.71
CA ALA A 257 22.17 -0.85 6.82
C ALA A 257 21.79 -0.08 8.10
N LYS A 258 21.33 1.18 7.99
CA LYS A 258 20.86 1.95 9.15
C LYS A 258 19.55 1.43 9.71
N VAL A 259 18.60 1.06 8.86
CA VAL A 259 17.33 0.45 9.28
C VAL A 259 17.59 -0.90 9.95
N CYS A 260 18.43 -1.76 9.36
CA CYS A 260 18.81 -3.02 9.97
C CYS A 260 19.53 -2.82 11.31
N LYS A 261 20.44 -1.84 11.38
CA LYS A 261 21.14 -1.51 12.63
C LYS A 261 20.18 -0.98 13.70
N LEU A 262 19.23 -0.09 13.33
CA LEU A 262 18.20 0.37 14.25
C LEU A 262 17.31 -0.78 14.73
N PHE A 263 17.02 -1.73 13.84
CA PHE A 263 16.30 -2.93 14.22
C PHE A 263 17.07 -3.77 15.22
N GLU A 264 18.34 -4.06 14.96
CA GLU A 264 19.22 -4.81 15.85
C GLU A 264 19.40 -4.16 17.21
N GLU A 265 19.47 -2.82 17.25
CA GLU A 265 19.65 -2.06 18.48
C GLU A 265 18.39 -1.93 19.34
N HIS A 266 17.22 -1.91 18.73
CA HIS A 266 15.97 -1.56 19.43
C HIS A 266 14.95 -2.69 19.51
N VAL A 267 15.10 -3.74 18.70
CA VAL A 267 14.31 -4.97 18.85
C VAL A 267 15.13 -5.97 19.66
N PRO A 268 14.76 -6.24 20.91
CA PRO A 268 15.34 -7.38 21.62
C PRO A 268 15.15 -8.59 20.73
N MET A 269 16.21 -9.35 20.47
CA MET A 269 16.20 -10.53 19.61
C MET A 269 14.98 -11.37 19.94
N ALA A 270 13.88 -11.07 19.25
CA ALA A 270 12.71 -11.91 19.32
C ALA A 270 13.19 -13.27 18.90
N LYS A 271 13.07 -14.24 19.76
CA LYS A 271 13.49 -15.62 19.54
C LYS A 271 13.16 -15.98 18.11
N ARG A 272 14.18 -16.06 17.24
CA ARG A 272 14.03 -16.70 15.94
C ARG A 272 13.37 -18.02 16.27
N ARG A 273 12.18 -18.28 15.76
CA ARG A 273 11.69 -19.64 15.69
C ARG A 273 12.75 -20.35 14.86
N ASP A 274 13.42 -21.32 15.46
CA ASP A 274 14.27 -22.22 14.69
C ASP A 274 13.44 -22.71 13.51
N PRO A 275 14.00 -22.73 12.30
CA PRO A 275 13.31 -23.27 11.14
C PRO A 275 12.79 -24.65 11.54
N ASP A 276 11.52 -24.90 11.27
CA ASP A 276 10.85 -26.15 11.62
C ASP A 276 11.70 -27.32 11.10
N PRO A 277 12.23 -28.17 11.99
CA PRO A 277 13.09 -29.28 11.58
C PRO A 277 12.37 -30.33 10.70
N LEU A 278 11.07 -30.14 10.44
CA LEU A 278 10.28 -30.99 9.54
C LEU A 278 10.27 -30.53 8.08
N ALA A 279 10.84 -29.37 7.76
CA ALA A 279 10.90 -28.86 6.38
C ALA A 279 12.05 -29.49 5.55
N GLU A 280 12.95 -30.24 6.14
CA GLU A 280 14.07 -30.93 5.45
C GLU A 280 13.80 -32.40 5.09
N GLN A 281 12.57 -32.90 5.23
CA GLN A 281 12.23 -34.29 4.94
C GLN A 281 11.19 -34.47 3.81
N THR A 282 11.11 -33.53 2.86
CA THR A 282 10.31 -33.76 1.64
C THR A 282 11.11 -33.56 0.37
#